data_fd0dc007bab7a82c84b456972db20459
#
_entry.id   fd0dc007bab7a82c84b456972db20459
#
_cell.length_a   1.000
_cell.length_b   1.000
_cell.length_c   1.000
_cell.angle_alpha   90.00
_cell.angle_beta   90.00
_cell.angle_gamma   90.00
#
_symmetry.space_group_name_H-M   'P 1'
#
loop_
_entity.id
_entity.type
_entity.pdbx_description
1 polymer ?
#
loop_
_entity_poly.entity_id
_entity_poly.type
_entity_poly.pdbx_seq_one_letter_code
_entity_poly.pdbx_strand_id
1 'polypeptide(L)'
;KEIYALGPKALIMFLTGSVGVVVGGPLAVLAVAWIYPEIVGVDGPAAVWRGLSTVAGSWIGGGANQAAMQVVFMTPEPDAGVEVSGQLEDLYSVMVAVDVIVAEVWMFFLLMGVGFSKDIDRIFKADSSSIERLKAKMESFSERVTRVPTTTDLMVIGAIGFGATAFAHFTGAFIAESVQATITSAQVMVSGPDGNLIIGENPYGFLKDLGLASSFFWLIVLSTAIGIALSFTPFRNYEGAGASKIGTVFIFILVAVIGMGMDIRALADHPGFFLIGGIWMAFHVGLMFFVGWMIRAPYFFLAVGSKANIGGAASAPVVAAAFHPALAPVGVLLAVLGYALGTYGAMLCAWMMQSVTPIAN
;
A
#
# COMPACT_ATOMS: atom_id res chain seq x y z
N LYS A 1 -0.15 -0.36 -21.54
CA LYS A 1 -1.23 -0.62 -22.53
C LYS A 1 -2.31 -1.52 -21.95
N GLU A 2 -1.96 -2.57 -21.20
CA GLU A 2 -2.94 -3.50 -20.64
C GLU A 2 -3.82 -2.88 -19.54
N ILE A 3 -3.27 -1.98 -18.72
CA ILE A 3 -4.06 -1.22 -17.71
C ILE A 3 -5.16 -0.39 -18.40
N TYR A 4 -4.85 0.27 -19.52
CA TYR A 4 -5.88 0.98 -20.31
C TYR A 4 -6.90 0.02 -20.94
N ALA A 5 -6.50 -1.22 -21.21
CA ALA A 5 -7.38 -2.24 -21.75
C ALA A 5 -8.35 -2.84 -20.70
N LEU A 6 -8.07 -2.65 -19.38
CA LEU A 6 -9.00 -2.99 -18.30
C LEU A 6 -10.29 -2.15 -18.34
N GLY A 7 -10.22 -1.03 -19.03
CA GLY A 7 -11.33 -0.08 -19.15
C GLY A 7 -11.42 0.90 -17.96
N PRO A 8 -12.15 2.00 -18.15
CA PRO A 8 -12.21 3.08 -17.17
C PRO A 8 -12.82 2.63 -15.83
N LYS A 9 -13.74 1.67 -15.82
CA LYS A 9 -14.39 1.20 -14.59
C LYS A 9 -13.41 0.53 -13.63
N ALA A 10 -12.44 -0.25 -14.13
CA ALA A 10 -11.42 -0.86 -13.29
C ALA A 10 -10.54 0.19 -12.60
N LEU A 11 -10.10 1.20 -13.37
CA LEU A 11 -9.29 2.29 -12.84
C LEU A 11 -10.08 3.16 -11.85
N ILE A 12 -11.34 3.49 -12.16
CA ILE A 12 -12.20 4.26 -11.27
C ILE A 12 -12.40 3.50 -9.96
N MET A 13 -12.71 2.20 -10.02
CA MET A 13 -12.88 1.40 -8.80
C MET A 13 -11.61 1.33 -7.97
N PHE A 14 -10.45 1.13 -8.61
CA PHE A 14 -9.17 1.16 -7.92
C PHE A 14 -8.91 2.51 -7.23
N LEU A 15 -9.07 3.64 -7.96
CA LEU A 15 -8.89 4.99 -7.39
C LEU A 15 -9.92 5.30 -6.30
N THR A 16 -11.15 4.81 -6.44
CA THR A 16 -12.17 4.90 -5.38
C THR A 16 -11.70 4.21 -4.11
N GLY A 17 -11.05 3.05 -4.24
CA GLY A 17 -10.44 2.34 -3.12
C GLY A 17 -9.35 3.19 -2.44
N SER A 18 -8.44 3.77 -3.22
CA SER A 18 -7.40 4.67 -2.70
C SER A 18 -8.00 5.89 -1.97
N VAL A 19 -9.00 6.54 -2.57
CA VAL A 19 -9.72 7.67 -1.93
C VAL A 19 -10.41 7.21 -0.65
N GLY A 20 -11.03 6.01 -0.67
CA GLY A 20 -11.68 5.42 0.49
C GLY A 20 -10.72 5.21 1.67
N VAL A 21 -9.46 4.89 1.39
CA VAL A 21 -8.43 4.81 2.42
C VAL A 21 -7.98 6.20 2.87
N VAL A 22 -7.63 7.08 1.94
CA VAL A 22 -7.10 8.42 2.26
C VAL A 22 -8.08 9.25 3.09
N VAL A 23 -9.37 9.22 2.75
CA VAL A 23 -10.41 9.99 3.44
C VAL A 23 -10.98 9.23 4.63
N GLY A 24 -11.06 7.91 4.53
CA GLY A 24 -11.60 7.05 5.58
C GLY A 24 -10.78 7.06 6.88
N GLY A 25 -9.45 7.18 6.80
CA GLY A 25 -8.58 7.25 7.96
C GLY A 25 -8.92 8.42 8.89
N PRO A 26 -8.87 9.68 8.40
CA PRO A 26 -9.27 10.84 9.20
C PRO A 26 -10.70 10.75 9.73
N LEU A 27 -11.65 10.25 8.93
CA LEU A 27 -13.03 10.07 9.38
C LEU A 27 -13.17 9.02 10.49
N ALA A 28 -12.39 7.93 10.42
CA ALA A 28 -12.37 6.92 11.47
C ALA A 28 -11.77 7.47 12.78
N VAL A 29 -10.67 8.24 12.67
CA VAL A 29 -10.08 8.94 13.83
C VAL A 29 -11.09 9.88 14.46
N LEU A 30 -11.77 10.73 13.67
CA LEU A 30 -12.82 11.63 14.17
C LEU A 30 -13.97 10.89 14.83
N ALA A 31 -14.46 9.81 14.23
CA ALA A 31 -15.56 9.02 14.78
C ALA A 31 -15.19 8.39 16.13
N VAL A 32 -13.96 7.85 16.24
CA VAL A 32 -13.51 7.27 17.50
C VAL A 32 -13.18 8.36 18.53
N ALA A 33 -12.60 9.48 18.12
CA ALA A 33 -12.33 10.62 19.00
C ALA A 33 -13.61 11.18 19.63
N TRP A 34 -14.73 11.10 18.93
CA TRP A 34 -16.04 11.53 19.45
C TRP A 34 -16.63 10.57 20.49
N ILE A 35 -16.36 9.25 20.38
CA ILE A 35 -16.91 8.21 21.24
C ILE A 35 -15.95 7.87 22.39
N TYR A 36 -14.66 7.73 22.06
CA TYR A 36 -13.57 7.29 22.95
C TYR A 36 -12.31 8.13 22.70
N PRO A 37 -12.29 9.42 23.13
CA PRO A 37 -11.17 10.34 22.85
C PRO A 37 -9.83 9.82 23.40
N GLU A 38 -9.84 9.04 24.46
CA GLU A 38 -8.66 8.45 25.09
C GLU A 38 -7.89 7.49 24.18
N ILE A 39 -8.54 6.90 23.17
CA ILE A 39 -7.91 5.97 22.23
C ILE A 39 -7.01 6.72 21.24
N VAL A 40 -7.40 7.93 20.85
CA VAL A 40 -6.73 8.72 19.79
C VAL A 40 -6.01 9.96 20.32
N GLY A 41 -6.31 10.37 21.56
CA GLY A 41 -5.83 11.61 22.17
C GLY A 41 -4.40 11.55 22.72
N VAL A 42 -3.59 10.57 22.31
CA VAL A 42 -2.18 10.51 22.70
C VAL A 42 -1.39 11.43 21.79
N ASP A 43 -0.76 12.44 22.37
CA ASP A 43 0.15 13.36 21.69
C ASP A 43 1.60 12.90 21.83
N GLY A 44 2.51 13.50 21.03
CA GLY A 44 3.93 13.24 21.10
C GLY A 44 4.46 12.16 20.13
N PRO A 45 5.62 11.58 20.44
CA PRO A 45 6.29 10.64 19.54
C PRO A 45 5.47 9.38 19.23
N ALA A 46 4.70 8.88 20.19
CA ALA A 46 3.86 7.70 20.05
C ALA A 46 2.39 8.03 19.69
N ALA A 47 2.13 9.20 19.13
CA ALA A 47 0.79 9.58 18.68
C ALA A 47 0.19 8.56 17.72
N VAL A 48 -1.06 8.17 17.95
CA VAL A 48 -1.73 7.05 17.25
C VAL A 48 -1.77 7.24 15.74
N TRP A 49 -1.94 8.48 15.26
CA TRP A 49 -1.95 8.79 13.82
C TRP A 49 -0.64 8.37 13.12
N ARG A 50 0.51 8.36 13.82
CA ARG A 50 1.80 7.89 13.27
C ARG A 50 1.72 6.40 12.95
N GLY A 51 1.23 5.60 13.87
CA GLY A 51 1.00 4.18 13.64
C GLY A 51 -0.04 3.92 12.55
N LEU A 52 -1.17 4.64 12.56
CA LEU A 52 -2.20 4.54 11.53
C LEU A 52 -1.69 4.93 10.13
N SER A 53 -0.65 5.77 10.03
CA SER A 53 -0.02 6.08 8.74
C SER A 53 0.56 4.85 8.06
N THR A 54 1.07 3.90 8.84
CA THR A 54 1.60 2.62 8.32
C THR A 54 0.49 1.74 7.77
N VAL A 55 -0.67 1.72 8.43
CA VAL A 55 -1.89 1.05 7.92
C VAL A 55 -2.35 1.70 6.62
N ALA A 56 -2.36 3.05 6.52
CA ALA A 56 -2.66 3.75 5.28
C ALA A 56 -1.71 3.33 4.15
N GLY A 57 -0.41 3.22 4.44
CA GLY A 57 0.61 2.76 3.50
C GLY A 57 0.31 1.37 2.97
N SER A 58 -0.01 0.44 3.86
CA SER A 58 -0.39 -0.92 3.51
C SER A 58 -1.69 -0.97 2.69
N TRP A 59 -2.71 -0.20 3.09
CA TRP A 59 -4.04 -0.23 2.47
C TRP A 59 -4.16 0.57 1.17
N ILE A 60 -3.14 1.32 0.76
CA ILE A 60 -3.10 1.96 -0.56
C ILE A 60 -2.10 1.27 -1.47
N GLY A 61 -0.97 0.82 -0.93
CA GLY A 61 0.16 0.34 -1.72
C GLY A 61 0.85 -0.91 -1.20
N GLY A 62 0.29 -1.61 -0.20
CA GLY A 62 0.84 -2.86 0.33
C GLY A 62 2.04 -2.66 1.26
N GLY A 63 2.63 -3.79 1.73
CA GLY A 63 3.62 -3.83 2.80
C GLY A 63 4.88 -2.98 2.57
N ALA A 64 5.29 -2.76 1.33
CA ALA A 64 6.42 -1.89 1.02
C ALA A 64 6.15 -0.42 1.39
N ASN A 65 4.93 0.07 1.13
CA ASN A 65 4.52 1.42 1.53
C ASN A 65 4.25 1.52 3.03
N GLN A 66 3.83 0.41 3.67
CA GLN A 66 3.75 0.31 5.14
C GLN A 66 5.11 0.57 5.77
N ALA A 67 6.15 -0.15 5.30
CA ALA A 67 7.51 0.03 5.78
C ALA A 67 8.06 1.45 5.49
N ALA A 68 7.70 2.03 4.35
CA ALA A 68 8.05 3.41 4.05
C ALA A 68 7.43 4.39 5.05
N MET A 69 6.17 4.23 5.42
CA MET A 69 5.50 5.06 6.43
C MET A 69 6.08 4.86 7.83
N GLN A 70 6.48 3.63 8.18
CA GLN A 70 7.22 3.37 9.41
C GLN A 70 8.50 4.20 9.48
N VAL A 71 9.29 4.20 8.40
CA VAL A 71 10.53 4.99 8.33
C VAL A 71 10.25 6.50 8.41
N VAL A 72 9.20 6.99 7.76
CA VAL A 72 8.89 8.42 7.71
C VAL A 72 8.35 8.94 9.04
N PHE A 73 7.42 8.21 9.67
CA PHE A 73 6.64 8.74 10.81
C PHE A 73 6.95 8.08 12.15
N MET A 74 7.64 6.94 12.16
CA MET A 74 7.88 6.15 13.36
C MET A 74 9.37 5.90 13.65
N THR A 75 10.30 6.54 12.91
CA THR A 75 11.71 6.53 13.28
C THR A 75 11.92 7.48 14.46
N PRO A 76 12.46 6.99 15.60
CA PRO A 76 12.74 7.87 16.74
C PRO A 76 13.84 8.87 16.38
N GLU A 77 13.77 10.06 16.98
CA GLU A 77 14.86 11.04 16.88
C GLU A 77 16.13 10.45 17.54
N PRO A 78 17.33 10.85 17.09
CA PRO A 78 18.59 10.26 17.58
C PRO A 78 18.80 10.34 19.10
N ASP A 79 18.13 11.29 19.76
CA ASP A 79 18.17 11.57 21.20
C ASP A 79 16.90 11.13 21.95
N ALA A 80 15.99 10.44 21.28
CA ALA A 80 14.67 10.11 21.81
C ALA A 80 14.66 9.14 23.01
N GLY A 81 15.77 8.52 23.33
CA GLY A 81 15.85 7.56 24.44
C GLY A 81 15.17 6.21 24.16
N VAL A 82 15.49 5.21 24.98
CA VAL A 82 15.02 3.82 24.82
C VAL A 82 13.54 3.69 25.00
N GLU A 83 12.93 4.47 25.91
CA GLU A 83 11.49 4.41 26.19
C GLU A 83 10.64 4.81 24.99
N VAL A 84 10.98 5.91 24.32
CA VAL A 84 10.26 6.36 23.10
C VAL A 84 10.44 5.36 21.96
N SER A 85 11.62 4.80 21.79
CA SER A 85 11.86 3.76 20.79
C SER A 85 10.99 2.53 21.04
N GLY A 86 10.89 2.08 22.30
CA GLY A 86 10.02 0.96 22.67
C GLY A 86 8.55 1.24 22.39
N GLN A 87 8.04 2.43 22.76
CA GLN A 87 6.65 2.82 22.48
C GLN A 87 6.31 2.82 20.98
N LEU A 88 7.24 3.26 20.13
CA LEU A 88 7.05 3.26 18.68
C LEU A 88 7.06 1.84 18.10
N GLU A 89 7.94 0.97 18.59
CA GLU A 89 7.99 -0.45 18.18
C GLU A 89 6.71 -1.18 18.58
N ASP A 90 6.23 -0.98 19.80
CA ASP A 90 4.97 -1.56 20.29
C ASP A 90 3.79 -1.06 19.45
N LEU A 91 3.69 0.25 19.22
CA LEU A 91 2.64 0.84 18.38
C LEU A 91 2.67 0.27 16.97
N TYR A 92 3.85 0.13 16.35
CA TYR A 92 3.98 -0.46 15.02
C TYR A 92 3.51 -1.91 14.99
N SER A 93 3.92 -2.72 15.96
CA SER A 93 3.51 -4.13 16.08
C SER A 93 2.00 -4.28 16.16
N VAL A 94 1.33 -3.44 16.96
CA VAL A 94 -0.13 -3.39 17.04
C VAL A 94 -0.76 -2.97 15.72
N MET A 95 -0.21 -1.98 15.04
CA MET A 95 -0.74 -1.51 13.73
C MET A 95 -0.59 -2.55 12.65
N VAL A 96 0.47 -3.36 12.65
CA VAL A 96 0.60 -4.53 11.76
C VAL A 96 -0.53 -5.54 12.03
N ALA A 97 -0.88 -5.78 13.29
CA ALA A 97 -2.00 -6.66 13.64
C ALA A 97 -3.35 -6.09 13.15
N VAL A 98 -3.61 -4.80 13.34
CA VAL A 98 -4.80 -4.11 12.83
C VAL A 98 -4.88 -4.24 11.32
N ASP A 99 -3.79 -3.93 10.61
CA ASP A 99 -3.70 -4.03 9.15
C ASP A 99 -4.09 -5.43 8.66
N VAL A 100 -3.38 -6.46 9.12
CA VAL A 100 -3.55 -7.83 8.63
C VAL A 100 -4.96 -8.36 8.98
N ILE A 101 -5.38 -8.24 10.23
CA ILE A 101 -6.66 -8.83 10.67
C ILE A 101 -7.84 -8.18 9.96
N VAL A 102 -7.89 -6.85 9.89
CA VAL A 102 -9.01 -6.14 9.24
C VAL A 102 -9.01 -6.38 7.73
N ALA A 103 -7.83 -6.40 7.10
CA ALA A 103 -7.71 -6.67 5.67
C ALA A 103 -8.12 -8.10 5.30
N GLU A 104 -7.80 -9.10 6.15
CA GLU A 104 -8.15 -10.49 5.86
C GLU A 104 -9.62 -10.79 6.17
N VAL A 105 -10.21 -10.16 7.18
CA VAL A 105 -11.67 -10.19 7.38
C VAL A 105 -12.39 -9.61 6.17
N TRP A 106 -11.88 -8.49 5.61
CA TRP A 106 -12.44 -7.94 4.39
C TRP A 106 -12.23 -8.85 3.18
N MET A 107 -11.08 -9.48 3.04
CA MET A 107 -10.82 -10.47 1.98
C MET A 107 -11.81 -11.63 2.04
N PHE A 108 -12.13 -12.13 3.24
CA PHE A 108 -13.14 -13.16 3.42
C PHE A 108 -14.50 -12.73 2.83
N PHE A 109 -14.96 -11.50 3.12
CA PHE A 109 -16.22 -11.00 2.55
C PHE A 109 -16.15 -10.81 1.03
N LEU A 110 -15.02 -10.38 0.49
CA LEU A 110 -14.84 -10.26 -0.95
C LEU A 110 -14.92 -11.62 -1.64
N LEU A 111 -14.25 -12.64 -1.11
CA LEU A 111 -14.28 -14.00 -1.64
C LEU A 111 -15.67 -14.64 -1.51
N MET A 112 -16.35 -14.44 -0.39
CA MET A 112 -17.75 -14.85 -0.23
C MET A 112 -18.64 -14.19 -1.28
N GLY A 113 -18.45 -12.89 -1.55
CA GLY A 113 -19.19 -12.14 -2.56
C GLY A 113 -18.98 -12.64 -4.00
N VAL A 114 -17.90 -13.37 -4.31
CA VAL A 114 -17.70 -14.01 -5.63
C VAL A 114 -18.86 -14.97 -5.94
N GLY A 115 -19.33 -15.73 -4.93
CA GLY A 115 -20.48 -16.62 -5.08
C GLY A 115 -21.79 -15.89 -5.40
N PHE A 116 -21.92 -14.63 -5.00
CA PHE A 116 -23.08 -13.77 -5.22
C PHE A 116 -22.86 -12.69 -6.31
N SER A 117 -21.76 -12.79 -7.06
CA SER A 117 -21.35 -11.77 -8.03
C SER A 117 -22.44 -11.45 -9.06
N LYS A 118 -23.16 -12.45 -9.55
CA LYS A 118 -24.27 -12.27 -10.50
C LYS A 118 -25.44 -11.49 -9.91
N ASP A 119 -25.74 -11.67 -8.63
CA ASP A 119 -26.83 -10.96 -7.95
C ASP A 119 -26.42 -9.51 -7.68
N ILE A 120 -25.17 -9.27 -7.25
CA ILE A 120 -24.60 -7.93 -7.08
C ILE A 120 -24.59 -7.20 -8.42
N ASP A 121 -24.10 -7.83 -9.49
CA ASP A 121 -24.09 -7.27 -10.85
C ASP A 121 -25.49 -6.93 -11.34
N ARG A 122 -26.49 -7.74 -11.02
CA ARG A 122 -27.89 -7.45 -11.33
C ARG A 122 -28.39 -6.20 -10.58
N ILE A 123 -28.09 -6.09 -9.28
CA ILE A 123 -28.45 -4.91 -8.47
C ILE A 123 -27.78 -3.64 -9.02
N PHE A 124 -26.50 -3.75 -9.39
CA PHE A 124 -25.73 -2.64 -9.98
C PHE A 124 -26.13 -2.35 -11.44
N LYS A 125 -26.90 -3.21 -12.07
CA LYS A 125 -27.16 -3.19 -13.53
C LYS A 125 -25.84 -3.13 -14.31
N ALA A 126 -24.85 -3.91 -13.86
CA ALA A 126 -23.51 -3.92 -14.42
C ALA A 126 -23.45 -4.68 -15.74
N ASP A 127 -22.58 -4.19 -16.66
CA ASP A 127 -22.25 -4.91 -17.90
C ASP A 127 -20.93 -5.68 -17.70
N SER A 128 -21.03 -6.99 -17.58
CA SER A 128 -19.89 -7.90 -17.38
C SER A 128 -19.20 -8.28 -18.70
N SER A 129 -19.64 -7.80 -19.86
CA SER A 129 -19.05 -8.12 -21.17
C SER A 129 -17.59 -7.73 -21.28
N SER A 130 -17.17 -6.69 -20.57
CA SER A 130 -15.77 -6.26 -20.48
C SER A 130 -14.87 -7.29 -19.78
N ILE A 131 -15.40 -8.02 -18.79
CA ILE A 131 -14.68 -9.09 -18.07
C ILE A 131 -14.47 -10.30 -18.98
N GLU A 132 -15.50 -10.70 -19.73
CA GLU A 132 -15.39 -11.81 -20.68
C GLU A 132 -14.36 -11.51 -21.77
N ARG A 133 -14.37 -10.29 -22.33
CA ARG A 133 -13.34 -9.86 -23.29
C ARG A 133 -11.94 -9.84 -22.67
N LEU A 134 -11.80 -9.40 -21.43
CA LEU A 134 -10.55 -9.37 -20.71
C LEU A 134 -10.04 -10.79 -20.44
N LYS A 135 -10.91 -11.67 -19.98
CA LYS A 135 -10.61 -13.11 -19.79
C LYS A 135 -10.09 -13.75 -21.08
N ALA A 136 -10.82 -13.62 -22.19
CA ALA A 136 -10.41 -14.15 -23.48
C ALA A 136 -9.04 -13.61 -23.92
N LYS A 137 -8.78 -12.32 -23.68
CA LYS A 137 -7.48 -11.71 -24.00
C LYS A 137 -6.35 -12.26 -23.13
N MET A 138 -6.57 -12.47 -21.84
CA MET A 138 -5.57 -13.03 -20.94
C MET A 138 -5.30 -14.51 -21.26
N GLU A 139 -6.33 -15.29 -21.54
CA GLU A 139 -6.20 -16.68 -21.99
C GLU A 139 -5.36 -16.76 -23.28
N SER A 140 -5.70 -15.98 -24.29
CA SER A 140 -4.95 -15.96 -25.57
C SER A 140 -3.50 -15.48 -25.43
N PHE A 141 -3.21 -14.59 -24.49
CA PHE A 141 -1.84 -14.19 -24.18
C PHE A 141 -1.09 -15.33 -23.48
N SER A 142 -1.71 -15.93 -22.45
CA SER A 142 -1.13 -17.04 -21.71
C SER A 142 -0.79 -18.21 -22.63
N GLU A 143 -1.73 -18.62 -23.48
CA GLU A 143 -1.53 -19.71 -24.45
C GLU A 143 -0.33 -19.45 -25.39
N ARG A 144 -0.15 -18.21 -25.85
CA ARG A 144 0.96 -17.83 -26.76
C ARG A 144 2.33 -17.86 -26.11
N VAL A 145 2.42 -17.54 -24.82
CA VAL A 145 3.73 -17.40 -24.13
C VAL A 145 4.05 -18.60 -23.23
N THR A 146 3.07 -19.41 -22.85
CA THR A 146 3.26 -20.56 -21.95
C THR A 146 4.23 -21.56 -22.54
N ARG A 147 5.24 -21.91 -21.78
CA ARG A 147 6.25 -22.92 -22.11
C ARG A 147 6.73 -23.62 -20.85
N VAL A 148 7.33 -24.79 -21.02
CA VAL A 148 8.02 -25.48 -19.92
C VAL A 148 9.27 -24.66 -19.59
N PRO A 149 9.46 -24.20 -18.35
CA PRO A 149 10.63 -23.42 -17.96
C PRO A 149 11.91 -24.24 -18.13
N THR A 150 12.90 -23.66 -18.76
CA THR A 150 14.26 -24.19 -18.80
C THR A 150 15.09 -23.60 -17.63
N THR A 151 16.23 -24.23 -17.31
CA THR A 151 17.18 -23.67 -16.35
C THR A 151 17.60 -22.25 -16.75
N THR A 152 17.82 -22.02 -18.04
CA THR A 152 18.15 -20.69 -18.58
C THR A 152 17.05 -19.68 -18.30
N ASP A 153 15.77 -20.06 -18.47
CA ASP A 153 14.64 -19.16 -18.15
C ASP A 153 14.65 -18.75 -16.68
N LEU A 154 14.87 -19.71 -15.78
CA LEU A 154 14.93 -19.44 -14.34
C LEU A 154 16.10 -18.53 -13.98
N MET A 155 17.27 -18.77 -14.58
CA MET A 155 18.46 -17.92 -14.39
C MET A 155 18.21 -16.48 -14.89
N VAL A 156 17.59 -16.32 -16.06
CA VAL A 156 17.26 -14.99 -16.62
C VAL A 156 16.24 -14.26 -15.74
N ILE A 157 15.18 -14.96 -15.27
CA ILE A 157 14.21 -14.38 -14.37
C ILE A 157 14.88 -13.91 -13.07
N GLY A 158 15.72 -14.75 -12.48
CA GLY A 158 16.52 -14.42 -11.30
C GLY A 158 17.46 -13.23 -11.55
N ALA A 159 18.19 -13.25 -12.65
CA ALA A 159 19.12 -12.19 -13.01
C ALA A 159 18.40 -10.84 -13.20
N ILE A 160 17.23 -10.84 -13.84
CA ILE A 160 16.40 -9.63 -14.00
C ILE A 160 15.90 -9.15 -12.63
N GLY A 161 15.34 -10.02 -11.82
CA GLY A 161 14.79 -9.66 -10.51
C GLY A 161 15.85 -9.10 -9.57
N PHE A 162 16.91 -9.86 -9.33
CA PHE A 162 18.00 -9.43 -8.46
C PHE A 162 18.82 -8.28 -9.04
N GLY A 163 19.05 -8.27 -10.36
CA GLY A 163 19.77 -7.19 -11.05
C GLY A 163 19.02 -5.86 -10.99
N ALA A 164 17.71 -5.88 -11.25
CA ALA A 164 16.86 -4.69 -11.10
C ALA A 164 16.83 -4.18 -9.66
N THR A 165 16.71 -5.09 -8.68
CA THR A 165 16.73 -4.74 -7.26
C THR A 165 18.08 -4.15 -6.85
N ALA A 166 19.19 -4.77 -7.26
CA ALA A 166 20.53 -4.26 -6.97
C ALA A 166 20.75 -2.87 -7.58
N PHE A 167 20.38 -2.68 -8.85
CA PHE A 167 20.47 -1.38 -9.51
C PHE A 167 19.62 -0.33 -8.77
N ALA A 168 18.39 -0.67 -8.43
CA ALA A 168 17.49 0.23 -7.71
C ALA A 168 18.02 0.57 -6.31
N HIS A 169 18.64 -0.39 -5.62
CA HIS A 169 19.25 -0.20 -4.30
C HIS A 169 20.41 0.79 -4.36
N PHE A 170 21.40 0.55 -5.24
CA PHE A 170 22.55 1.43 -5.38
C PHE A 170 22.16 2.83 -5.85
N THR A 171 21.31 2.92 -6.88
CA THR A 171 20.86 4.20 -7.42
C THR A 171 20.00 4.95 -6.39
N GLY A 172 19.13 4.22 -5.69
CA GLY A 172 18.28 4.78 -4.64
C GLY A 172 19.07 5.32 -3.46
N ALA A 173 20.10 4.60 -3.01
CA ALA A 173 21.02 5.09 -1.98
C ALA A 173 21.73 6.38 -2.42
N PHE A 174 22.29 6.41 -3.63
CA PHE A 174 22.96 7.59 -4.18
C PHE A 174 22.02 8.81 -4.25
N ILE A 175 20.77 8.61 -4.71
CA ILE A 175 19.78 9.70 -4.77
C ILE A 175 19.44 10.18 -3.37
N ALA A 176 19.17 9.27 -2.43
CA ALA A 176 18.81 9.62 -1.06
C ALA A 176 19.94 10.39 -0.36
N GLU A 177 21.18 9.95 -0.51
CA GLU A 177 22.37 10.67 0.02
C GLU A 177 22.51 12.07 -0.60
N SER A 178 22.26 12.22 -1.90
CA SER A 178 22.30 13.50 -2.59
C SER A 178 21.21 14.46 -2.08
N VAL A 179 20.00 13.94 -1.84
CA VAL A 179 18.90 14.71 -1.23
C VAL A 179 19.25 15.10 0.20
N GLN A 180 19.77 14.16 1.00
CA GLN A 180 20.17 14.42 2.38
C GLN A 180 21.31 15.47 2.45
N ALA A 181 22.29 15.38 1.57
CA ALA A 181 23.36 16.37 1.46
C ALA A 181 22.81 17.76 1.13
N THR A 182 21.82 17.84 0.23
CA THR A 182 21.15 19.11 -0.12
C THR A 182 20.42 19.69 1.08
N ILE A 183 19.67 18.87 1.83
CA ILE A 183 18.99 19.28 3.05
C ILE A 183 20.01 19.81 4.08
N THR A 184 21.08 19.05 4.31
CA THR A 184 22.10 19.39 5.31
C THR A 184 22.85 20.66 4.93
N SER A 185 23.22 20.85 3.66
CA SER A 185 23.94 22.03 3.19
C SER A 185 23.11 23.32 3.25
N ALA A 186 21.79 23.19 3.23
CA ALA A 186 20.86 24.33 3.30
C ALA A 186 20.42 24.67 4.74
N GLN A 187 20.97 24.00 5.76
CA GLN A 187 20.74 24.38 7.15
C GLN A 187 21.37 25.76 7.44
N VAL A 188 20.55 26.72 7.76
CA VAL A 188 20.98 28.07 8.10
C VAL A 188 21.03 28.20 9.63
N MET A 189 22.18 28.62 10.16
CA MET A 189 22.32 28.96 11.57
C MET A 189 21.83 30.37 11.76
N VAL A 190 20.84 30.59 12.61
CA VAL A 190 20.30 31.90 12.96
C VAL A 190 20.54 32.17 14.43
N SER A 191 20.72 33.46 14.80
CA SER A 191 20.80 33.83 16.20
C SER A 191 19.44 33.71 16.86
N GLY A 192 19.34 32.85 17.88
CA GLY A 192 18.16 32.76 18.73
C GLY A 192 18.00 33.99 19.65
N PRO A 193 16.86 34.07 20.35
CA PRO A 193 16.56 35.19 21.27
C PRO A 193 17.61 35.37 22.37
N ASP A 194 18.31 34.31 22.76
CA ASP A 194 19.33 34.30 23.82
C ASP A 194 20.75 34.49 23.28
N GLY A 195 20.91 34.88 22.00
CA GLY A 195 22.20 35.07 21.34
C GLY A 195 22.93 33.77 20.97
N ASN A 196 22.36 32.60 21.27
CA ASN A 196 22.87 31.30 20.84
C ASN A 196 22.51 31.04 19.38
N LEU A 197 23.40 30.33 18.65
CA LEU A 197 23.09 29.88 17.29
C LEU A 197 22.09 28.72 17.35
N ILE A 198 20.96 28.91 16.70
CA ILE A 198 19.93 27.88 16.52
C ILE A 198 19.79 27.52 15.03
N ILE A 199 19.35 26.31 14.73
CA ILE A 199 19.05 25.89 13.36
C ILE A 199 17.75 26.60 12.95
N GLY A 200 17.84 27.50 11.96
CA GLY A 200 16.66 28.12 11.36
C GLY A 200 15.88 27.16 10.49
N GLU A 201 14.72 27.60 9.99
CA GLU A 201 13.92 26.81 9.06
C GLU A 201 14.73 26.44 7.82
N ASN A 202 14.74 25.13 7.51
CA ASN A 202 15.42 24.62 6.34
C ASN A 202 14.46 24.64 5.14
N PRO A 203 14.76 25.43 4.08
CA PRO A 203 13.85 25.54 2.93
C PRO A 203 13.63 24.22 2.17
N TYR A 204 14.50 23.21 2.38
CA TYR A 204 14.39 21.89 1.78
C TYR A 204 13.95 20.79 2.76
N GLY A 205 13.56 21.15 3.98
CA GLY A 205 13.06 20.19 4.99
C GLY A 205 11.91 19.34 4.47
N PHE A 206 11.03 19.92 3.66
CA PHE A 206 9.91 19.23 3.03
C PHE A 206 10.32 18.01 2.19
N LEU A 207 11.57 17.94 1.67
CA LEU A 207 12.06 16.78 0.92
C LEU A 207 12.20 15.55 1.83
N LYS A 208 12.54 15.76 3.11
CA LYS A 208 12.55 14.69 4.13
C LYS A 208 11.12 14.21 4.40
N ASP A 209 10.18 15.15 4.56
CA ASP A 209 8.77 14.85 4.82
C ASP A 209 8.11 14.11 3.64
N LEU A 210 8.59 14.36 2.42
CA LEU A 210 8.19 13.62 1.21
C LEU A 210 8.86 12.23 1.09
N GLY A 211 9.69 11.83 2.06
CA GLY A 211 10.40 10.55 2.03
C GLY A 211 11.55 10.48 1.00
N LEU A 212 11.89 11.59 0.34
CA LEU A 212 12.90 11.62 -0.73
C LEU A 212 14.33 11.41 -0.22
N ALA A 213 14.56 11.59 1.07
CA ALA A 213 15.82 11.27 1.74
C ALA A 213 15.95 9.78 2.11
N SER A 214 14.91 8.95 1.88
CA SER A 214 14.91 7.52 2.16
C SER A 214 15.41 6.71 0.97
N SER A 215 16.49 5.94 1.15
CA SER A 215 16.98 4.99 0.16
C SER A 215 15.98 3.88 -0.15
N PHE A 216 15.20 3.47 0.85
CA PHE A 216 14.15 2.47 0.71
C PHE A 216 12.98 2.96 -0.18
N PHE A 217 12.58 4.24 -0.05
CA PHE A 217 11.62 4.86 -0.96
C PHE A 217 12.08 4.73 -2.41
N TRP A 218 13.32 5.12 -2.70
CA TRP A 218 13.86 5.04 -4.06
C TRP A 218 14.03 3.62 -4.56
N LEU A 219 14.39 2.68 -3.69
CA LEU A 219 14.43 1.24 -4.02
C LEU A 219 13.09 0.78 -4.60
N ILE A 220 11.97 1.12 -3.95
CA ILE A 220 10.63 0.72 -4.39
C ILE A 220 10.25 1.43 -5.68
N VAL A 221 10.42 2.74 -5.75
CA VAL A 221 10.08 3.54 -6.94
C VAL A 221 10.86 3.07 -8.16
N LEU A 222 12.18 2.90 -8.04
CA LEU A 222 13.02 2.48 -9.15
C LEU A 222 12.77 1.04 -9.57
N SER A 223 12.62 0.10 -8.62
CA SER A 223 12.29 -1.29 -8.94
C SER A 223 10.95 -1.40 -9.68
N THR A 224 9.95 -0.64 -9.23
CA THR A 224 8.64 -0.58 -9.90
C THR A 224 8.76 0.01 -11.30
N ALA A 225 9.49 1.13 -11.47
CA ALA A 225 9.71 1.76 -12.76
C ALA A 225 10.43 0.84 -13.75
N ILE A 226 11.47 0.12 -13.27
CA ILE A 226 12.20 -0.88 -14.09
C ILE A 226 11.25 -2.01 -14.49
N GLY A 227 10.45 -2.56 -13.57
CA GLY A 227 9.48 -3.61 -13.86
C GLY A 227 8.46 -3.16 -14.93
N ILE A 228 7.92 -1.94 -14.79
CA ILE A 228 7.03 -1.36 -15.80
C ILE A 228 7.74 -1.21 -17.15
N ALA A 229 8.95 -0.67 -17.19
CA ALA A 229 9.73 -0.52 -18.42
C ALA A 229 9.97 -1.87 -19.11
N LEU A 230 10.37 -2.89 -18.35
CA LEU A 230 10.60 -4.24 -18.87
C LEU A 230 9.30 -4.88 -19.41
N SER A 231 8.13 -4.51 -18.90
CA SER A 231 6.85 -5.00 -19.40
C SER A 231 6.54 -4.57 -20.85
N PHE A 232 7.20 -3.52 -21.37
CA PHE A 232 7.10 -3.09 -22.76
C PHE A 232 8.13 -3.76 -23.70
N THR A 233 8.99 -4.60 -23.15
CA THR A 233 10.06 -5.31 -23.88
C THR A 233 9.69 -6.78 -24.08
N PRO A 234 10.47 -7.56 -24.88
CA PRO A 234 10.29 -9.00 -25.00
C PRO A 234 10.44 -9.77 -23.68
N PHE A 235 11.04 -9.18 -22.65
CA PHE A 235 11.19 -9.81 -21.34
C PHE A 235 9.84 -10.16 -20.69
N ARG A 236 8.75 -9.48 -21.04
CA ARG A 236 7.39 -9.87 -20.60
C ARG A 236 7.01 -11.32 -20.96
N ASN A 237 7.65 -11.90 -21.98
CA ASN A 237 7.37 -13.28 -22.41
C ASN A 237 7.90 -14.33 -21.41
N TYR A 238 8.77 -13.94 -20.47
CA TYR A 238 9.17 -14.80 -19.34
C TYR A 238 8.02 -15.10 -18.38
N GLU A 239 6.89 -14.37 -18.50
CA GLU A 239 5.65 -14.76 -17.85
C GLU A 239 5.24 -16.19 -18.20
N GLY A 240 5.41 -16.59 -19.47
CA GLY A 240 5.16 -17.97 -19.93
C GLY A 240 6.06 -19.03 -19.29
N ALA A 241 7.24 -18.62 -18.80
CA ALA A 241 8.17 -19.46 -18.03
C ALA A 241 7.93 -19.35 -16.49
N GLY A 242 6.90 -18.62 -16.05
CA GLY A 242 6.50 -18.53 -14.66
C GLY A 242 7.13 -17.39 -13.87
N ALA A 243 7.52 -16.28 -14.50
CA ALA A 243 8.10 -15.13 -13.81
C ALA A 243 7.22 -14.61 -12.66
N SER A 244 5.91 -14.43 -12.90
CA SER A 244 4.96 -14.03 -11.85
C SER A 244 4.84 -15.06 -10.72
N LYS A 245 4.94 -16.35 -11.01
CA LYS A 245 4.89 -17.41 -10.00
C LYS A 245 6.09 -17.29 -9.04
N ILE A 246 7.28 -17.03 -9.58
CA ILE A 246 8.50 -16.80 -8.79
C ILE A 246 8.35 -15.53 -7.97
N GLY A 247 7.88 -14.42 -8.57
CA GLY A 247 7.58 -13.18 -7.87
C GLY A 247 6.59 -13.36 -6.72
N THR A 248 5.54 -14.16 -6.93
CA THR A 248 4.55 -14.48 -5.88
C THR A 248 5.19 -15.21 -4.69
N VAL A 249 6.17 -16.10 -4.92
CA VAL A 249 6.90 -16.75 -3.81
C VAL A 249 7.62 -15.70 -2.96
N PHE A 250 8.31 -14.74 -3.58
CA PHE A 250 8.97 -13.65 -2.84
C PHE A 250 7.98 -12.75 -2.11
N ILE A 251 6.80 -12.50 -2.69
CA ILE A 251 5.73 -11.74 -2.02
C ILE A 251 5.24 -12.51 -0.78
N PHE A 252 5.05 -13.83 -0.85
CA PHE A 252 4.68 -14.61 0.32
C PHE A 252 5.76 -14.62 1.41
N ILE A 253 7.04 -14.65 1.03
CA ILE A 253 8.14 -14.51 1.98
C ILE A 253 8.08 -13.13 2.65
N LEU A 254 7.87 -12.04 1.88
CA LEU A 254 7.73 -10.70 2.42
C LEU A 254 6.56 -10.61 3.41
N VAL A 255 5.39 -11.13 3.04
CA VAL A 255 4.20 -11.13 3.91
C VAL A 255 4.44 -11.93 5.19
N ALA A 256 5.15 -13.08 5.10
CA ALA A 256 5.51 -13.86 6.27
C ALA A 256 6.46 -13.09 7.20
N VAL A 257 7.46 -12.38 6.66
CA VAL A 257 8.39 -11.55 7.44
C VAL A 257 7.64 -10.41 8.15
N ILE A 258 6.74 -9.72 7.45
CA ILE A 258 5.91 -8.68 8.07
C ILE A 258 5.02 -9.27 9.17
N GLY A 259 4.38 -10.41 8.91
CA GLY A 259 3.52 -11.09 9.89
C GLY A 259 4.27 -11.57 11.14
N MET A 260 5.56 -11.84 11.04
CA MET A 260 6.39 -12.18 12.22
C MET A 260 6.55 -11.00 13.20
N GLY A 261 6.37 -9.76 12.73
CA GLY A 261 6.35 -8.56 13.58
C GLY A 261 4.99 -8.29 14.24
N MET A 262 3.98 -9.11 13.95
CA MET A 262 2.61 -8.90 14.46
C MET A 262 2.45 -9.50 15.87
N ASP A 263 1.94 -8.70 16.80
CA ASP A 263 1.49 -9.20 18.10
C ASP A 263 -0.03 -9.48 18.08
N ILE A 264 -0.41 -10.77 18.07
CA ILE A 264 -1.82 -11.19 18.09
C ILE A 264 -2.50 -10.84 19.43
N ARG A 265 -1.75 -10.71 20.54
CA ARG A 265 -2.29 -10.32 21.84
C ARG A 265 -2.80 -8.89 21.84
N ALA A 266 -2.25 -8.06 20.93
CA ALA A 266 -2.68 -6.69 20.73
C ALA A 266 -4.19 -6.55 20.45
N LEU A 267 -4.84 -7.59 19.90
CA LEU A 267 -6.29 -7.60 19.71
C LEU A 267 -7.05 -7.49 21.05
N ALA A 268 -6.56 -8.15 22.10
CA ALA A 268 -7.17 -8.12 23.43
C ALA A 268 -6.73 -6.87 24.21
N ASP A 269 -5.48 -6.45 24.06
CA ASP A 269 -4.89 -5.36 24.84
C ASP A 269 -5.27 -3.98 24.29
N HIS A 270 -5.46 -3.86 22.97
CA HIS A 270 -5.75 -2.60 22.27
C HIS A 270 -6.98 -2.68 21.35
N PRO A 271 -8.18 -3.06 21.84
CA PRO A 271 -9.36 -3.22 20.99
C PRO A 271 -9.79 -1.92 20.29
N GLY A 272 -9.43 -0.77 20.86
CA GLY A 272 -9.72 0.54 20.28
C GLY A 272 -9.09 0.78 18.92
N PHE A 273 -7.88 0.27 18.67
CA PHE A 273 -7.22 0.42 17.37
C PHE A 273 -7.92 -0.44 16.30
N PHE A 274 -8.41 -1.62 16.67
CA PHE A 274 -9.24 -2.44 15.79
C PHE A 274 -10.59 -1.80 15.48
N LEU A 275 -11.16 -1.05 16.44
CA LEU A 275 -12.35 -0.25 16.20
C LEU A 275 -12.09 0.83 15.14
N ILE A 276 -10.95 1.56 15.24
CA ILE A 276 -10.56 2.53 14.22
C ILE A 276 -10.43 1.83 12.85
N GLY A 277 -9.67 0.73 12.78
CA GLY A 277 -9.49 -0.04 11.55
C GLY A 277 -10.82 -0.54 10.96
N GLY A 278 -11.74 -1.01 11.81
CA GLY A 278 -13.08 -1.48 11.41
C GLY A 278 -13.95 -0.36 10.83
N ILE A 279 -14.01 0.80 11.48
CA ILE A 279 -14.74 1.98 10.98
C ILE A 279 -14.13 2.47 9.67
N TRP A 280 -12.81 2.52 9.59
CA TRP A 280 -12.08 2.89 8.37
C TRP A 280 -12.41 1.96 7.20
N MET A 281 -12.35 0.65 7.45
CA MET A 281 -12.71 -0.36 6.45
C MET A 281 -14.18 -0.23 6.06
N ALA A 282 -15.11 -0.01 7.00
CA ALA A 282 -16.53 0.17 6.70
C ALA A 282 -16.75 1.39 5.79
N PHE A 283 -16.04 2.49 6.00
CA PHE A 283 -16.10 3.66 5.13
C PHE A 283 -15.58 3.32 3.73
N HIS A 284 -14.42 2.66 3.62
CA HIS A 284 -13.85 2.21 2.35
C HIS A 284 -14.84 1.32 1.58
N VAL A 285 -15.40 0.32 2.26
CA VAL A 285 -16.39 -0.61 1.69
C VAL A 285 -17.63 0.14 1.21
N GLY A 286 -18.19 1.00 2.05
CA GLY A 286 -19.37 1.81 1.73
C GLY A 286 -19.15 2.66 0.48
N LEU A 287 -18.00 3.34 0.39
CA LEU A 287 -17.64 4.14 -0.77
C LEU A 287 -17.48 3.29 -2.04
N MET A 288 -16.82 2.12 -1.92
CA MET A 288 -16.64 1.19 -3.04
C MET A 288 -17.99 0.69 -3.59
N PHE A 289 -18.91 0.29 -2.72
CA PHE A 289 -20.25 -0.15 -3.14
C PHE A 289 -21.05 0.99 -3.72
N PHE A 290 -21.01 2.18 -3.11
CA PHE A 290 -21.71 3.36 -3.60
C PHE A 290 -21.27 3.77 -5.00
N VAL A 291 -19.96 3.93 -5.21
CA VAL A 291 -19.41 4.30 -6.54
C VAL A 291 -19.62 3.16 -7.53
N GLY A 292 -19.41 1.90 -7.14
CA GLY A 292 -19.65 0.73 -7.98
C GLY A 292 -21.08 0.69 -8.51
N TRP A 293 -22.06 0.94 -7.63
CA TRP A 293 -23.46 1.06 -8.02
C TRP A 293 -23.72 2.25 -8.97
N MET A 294 -23.15 3.41 -8.66
CA MET A 294 -23.34 4.65 -9.45
C MET A 294 -22.81 4.49 -10.89
N ILE A 295 -21.63 3.90 -11.08
CA ILE A 295 -21.02 3.70 -12.41
C ILE A 295 -21.40 2.37 -13.05
N ARG A 296 -22.25 1.58 -12.39
CA ARG A 296 -22.64 0.23 -12.82
C ARG A 296 -21.41 -0.65 -13.10
N ALA A 297 -20.48 -0.65 -12.15
CA ALA A 297 -19.26 -1.47 -12.24
C ALA A 297 -19.60 -2.92 -11.89
N PRO A 298 -19.09 -3.91 -12.65
CA PRO A 298 -19.12 -5.30 -12.22
C PRO A 298 -18.44 -5.50 -10.88
N TYR A 299 -18.98 -6.41 -10.06
CA TYR A 299 -18.43 -6.74 -8.75
C TYR A 299 -16.95 -7.17 -8.81
N PHE A 300 -16.54 -7.79 -9.91
CA PHE A 300 -15.15 -8.10 -10.19
C PHE A 300 -14.23 -6.88 -10.01
N PHE A 301 -14.56 -5.74 -10.63
CA PHE A 301 -13.72 -4.54 -10.52
C PHE A 301 -13.76 -3.92 -9.12
N LEU A 302 -14.89 -4.04 -8.41
CA LEU A 302 -14.98 -3.64 -7.02
C LEU A 302 -14.05 -4.49 -6.16
N ALA A 303 -14.19 -5.82 -6.24
CA ALA A 303 -13.44 -6.76 -5.40
C ALA A 303 -11.93 -6.70 -5.66
N VAL A 304 -11.54 -6.76 -6.95
CA VAL A 304 -10.12 -6.73 -7.32
C VAL A 304 -9.52 -5.34 -7.13
N GLY A 305 -10.27 -4.26 -7.43
CA GLY A 305 -9.82 -2.89 -7.20
C GLY A 305 -9.61 -2.58 -5.71
N SER A 306 -10.53 -3.03 -4.84
CA SER A 306 -10.36 -2.92 -3.40
C SER A 306 -9.14 -3.70 -2.91
N LYS A 307 -9.00 -4.98 -3.30
CA LYS A 307 -7.89 -5.81 -2.81
C LYS A 307 -6.54 -5.44 -3.44
N ALA A 308 -6.53 -4.78 -4.60
CA ALA A 308 -5.33 -4.19 -5.18
C ALA A 308 -4.77 -3.03 -4.36
N ASN A 309 -5.64 -2.30 -3.66
CA ASN A 309 -5.27 -1.35 -2.62
C ASN A 309 -4.89 -2.12 -1.33
N ILE A 310 -5.86 -2.81 -0.73
CA ILE A 310 -5.73 -3.44 0.58
C ILE A 310 -5.14 -4.85 0.43
N GLY A 311 -3.82 -4.97 0.60
CA GLY A 311 -3.05 -6.22 0.47
C GLY A 311 -2.26 -6.36 -0.84
N GLY A 312 -2.46 -5.44 -1.81
CA GLY A 312 -1.60 -5.28 -2.98
C GLY A 312 -1.42 -6.55 -3.81
N ALA A 313 -0.20 -6.75 -4.33
CA ALA A 313 0.12 -7.88 -5.22
C ALA A 313 0.15 -9.25 -4.51
N ALA A 314 0.11 -9.30 -3.18
CA ALA A 314 0.03 -10.56 -2.45
C ALA A 314 -1.37 -11.19 -2.56
N SER A 315 -2.43 -10.38 -2.50
CA SER A 315 -3.80 -10.88 -2.35
C SER A 315 -4.74 -10.51 -3.51
N ALA A 316 -4.53 -9.41 -4.23
CA ALA A 316 -5.37 -9.05 -5.37
C ALA A 316 -5.42 -10.12 -6.48
N PRO A 317 -4.31 -10.81 -6.84
CA PRO A 317 -4.35 -11.92 -7.78
C PRO A 317 -5.21 -13.10 -7.29
N VAL A 318 -5.22 -13.36 -5.97
CA VAL A 318 -6.03 -14.44 -5.38
C VAL A 318 -7.51 -14.14 -5.55
N VAL A 319 -7.94 -12.90 -5.24
CA VAL A 319 -9.32 -12.47 -5.44
C VAL A 319 -9.70 -12.48 -6.92
N ALA A 320 -8.82 -12.02 -7.81
CA ALA A 320 -9.07 -12.07 -9.25
C ALA A 320 -9.20 -13.51 -9.77
N ALA A 321 -8.33 -14.42 -9.29
CA ALA A 321 -8.36 -15.83 -9.66
C ALA A 321 -9.62 -16.55 -9.15
N ALA A 322 -10.22 -16.10 -8.06
CA ALA A 322 -11.48 -16.65 -7.54
C ALA A 322 -12.67 -16.45 -8.50
N PHE A 323 -12.64 -15.40 -9.35
CA PHE A 323 -13.59 -15.25 -10.46
C PHE A 323 -13.20 -16.13 -11.64
N HIS A 324 -11.93 -16.10 -12.03
CA HIS A 324 -11.36 -17.00 -13.05
C HIS A 324 -9.83 -16.96 -13.00
N PRO A 325 -9.13 -18.12 -13.07
CA PRO A 325 -7.66 -18.17 -12.97
C PRO A 325 -6.92 -17.27 -13.97
N ALA A 326 -7.42 -17.12 -15.20
CA ALA A 326 -6.83 -16.25 -16.21
C ALA A 326 -6.87 -14.75 -15.86
N LEU A 327 -7.68 -14.35 -14.87
CA LEU A 327 -7.80 -12.96 -14.42
C LEU A 327 -6.80 -12.58 -13.32
N ALA A 328 -6.05 -13.53 -12.74
CA ALA A 328 -5.04 -13.25 -11.73
C ALA A 328 -4.07 -12.11 -12.11
N PRO A 329 -3.54 -12.02 -13.35
CA PRO A 329 -2.66 -10.92 -13.75
C PRO A 329 -3.30 -9.53 -13.66
N VAL A 330 -4.64 -9.43 -13.72
CA VAL A 330 -5.37 -8.16 -13.57
C VAL A 330 -5.17 -7.61 -12.15
N GLY A 331 -5.23 -8.48 -11.14
CA GLY A 331 -4.95 -8.12 -9.76
C GLY A 331 -3.55 -7.56 -9.57
N VAL A 332 -2.54 -8.20 -10.20
CA VAL A 332 -1.16 -7.71 -10.18
C VAL A 332 -1.05 -6.34 -10.82
N LEU A 333 -1.65 -6.14 -12.00
CA LEU A 333 -1.58 -4.87 -12.74
C LEU A 333 -2.20 -3.71 -11.94
N LEU A 334 -3.32 -3.93 -11.26
CA LEU A 334 -3.93 -2.92 -10.41
C LEU A 334 -3.09 -2.66 -9.16
N ALA A 335 -2.51 -3.70 -8.56
CA ALA A 335 -1.65 -3.54 -7.38
C ALA A 335 -0.38 -2.69 -7.67
N VAL A 336 0.18 -2.77 -8.89
CA VAL A 336 1.31 -1.92 -9.30
C VAL A 336 0.95 -0.42 -9.24
N LEU A 337 -0.30 -0.05 -9.55
CA LEU A 337 -0.76 1.33 -9.37
C LEU A 337 -0.79 1.72 -7.89
N GLY A 338 -1.16 0.78 -7.02
CA GLY A 338 -1.11 0.96 -5.57
C GLY A 338 0.29 1.27 -5.07
N TYR A 339 1.29 0.56 -5.55
CA TYR A 339 2.69 0.82 -5.18
C TYR A 339 3.13 2.24 -5.57
N ALA A 340 2.73 2.72 -6.73
CA ALA A 340 3.08 4.07 -7.18
C ALA A 340 2.36 5.18 -6.41
N LEU A 341 1.13 4.95 -5.95
CA LEU A 341 0.32 5.93 -5.23
C LEU A 341 0.43 5.82 -3.71
N GLY A 342 0.84 4.65 -3.21
CA GLY A 342 0.74 4.28 -1.81
C GLY A 342 1.47 5.23 -0.87
N THR A 343 2.71 5.56 -1.16
CA THR A 343 3.50 6.46 -0.31
C THR A 343 2.85 7.85 -0.21
N TYR A 344 2.54 8.47 -1.34
CA TYR A 344 1.97 9.82 -1.35
C TYR A 344 0.56 9.87 -0.76
N GLY A 345 -0.27 8.87 -1.08
CA GLY A 345 -1.61 8.75 -0.53
C GLY A 345 -1.58 8.53 0.99
N ALA A 346 -0.67 7.71 1.48
CA ALA A 346 -0.50 7.46 2.91
C ALA A 346 0.02 8.68 3.67
N MET A 347 0.96 9.44 3.09
CA MET A 347 1.44 10.70 3.67
C MET A 347 0.30 11.71 3.78
N LEU A 348 -0.48 11.89 2.70
CA LEU A 348 -1.65 12.77 2.74
C LEU A 348 -2.65 12.32 3.82
N CYS A 349 -2.93 11.02 3.90
CA CYS A 349 -3.81 10.45 4.92
C CYS A 349 -3.25 10.71 6.33
N ALA A 350 -1.94 10.54 6.56
CA ALA A 350 -1.28 10.77 7.83
C ALA A 350 -1.42 12.23 8.28
N TRP A 351 -1.14 13.19 7.41
CA TRP A 351 -1.29 14.62 7.72
C TRP A 351 -2.75 14.99 8.02
N MET A 352 -3.71 14.42 7.28
CA MET A 352 -5.12 14.61 7.56
C MET A 352 -5.51 14.00 8.92
N MET A 353 -5.01 12.79 9.26
CA MET A 353 -5.24 12.19 10.58
C MET A 353 -4.61 13.01 11.70
N GLN A 354 -3.38 13.50 11.51
CA GLN A 354 -2.70 14.39 12.44
C GLN A 354 -3.55 15.65 12.71
N SER A 355 -4.09 16.28 11.66
CA SER A 355 -4.85 17.52 11.78
C SER A 355 -6.19 17.37 12.50
N VAL A 356 -6.74 16.15 12.56
CA VAL A 356 -8.02 15.85 13.22
C VAL A 356 -7.86 15.11 14.55
N THR A 357 -6.63 14.73 14.93
CA THR A 357 -6.35 14.13 16.24
C THR A 357 -6.53 15.18 17.31
N PRO A 358 -7.35 14.92 18.36
CA PRO A 358 -7.52 15.86 19.45
C PRO A 358 -6.17 16.10 20.14
N ILE A 359 -5.83 17.39 20.35
CA ILE A 359 -4.71 17.76 21.24
C ILE A 359 -5.18 17.44 22.66
N ALA A 360 -4.43 16.63 23.38
CA ALA A 360 -4.70 16.38 24.79
C ALA A 360 -4.52 17.72 25.55
N ASN A 361 -5.60 18.26 26.12
CA ASN A 361 -5.57 19.44 26.95
C ASN A 361 -5.03 19.12 28.36
#